data_1109f0358580a9dd0ebe42d5fedc476c
#
_entry.id   1109f0358580a9dd0ebe42d5fedc476c
#
_cell.length_a   1.000
_cell.length_b   1.000
_cell.length_c   1.000
_cell.angle_alpha   90.00
_cell.angle_beta   90.00
_cell.angle_gamma   90.00
#
_symmetry.space_group_name_H-M   'P 1'
#
loop_
_entity.id
_entity.type
_entity.pdbx_description
1 polymer ?
#
loop_
_entity_poly.entity_id
_entity_poly.type
_entity_poly.pdbx_seq_one_letter_code
_entity_poly.pdbx_strand_id
1 'polypeptide(L)'
;IMITKEIVNKFKILETVLNIIDCHVYWKNKNGNYVWCNKKFSKVLGLKDENEIVGKTDFDLYSPDLAKVVVSLDNNILNMGTEYQAEEVGLDLESKKAIYLSIKTPLKDELGNIEGLIGISIDITDRKQAEIAKQEFLMNMAHDLRTPLAGIIGLSSIQADSKMEPQEQQEYGQMIQGASEQLLELLNSVIEVTATEHQVEQLKKEPIDLSQLSDELQTLMQPSLQSKGLQFQVKVDSILPVIISDRIKLKRLLLNILSNAVKFTLQGGIGLEINQLSAENNRAKIEIQISDTGIGIAKNNIDKIFERFYRVHPSYEGEYKGYGIGLYLVKKTVELLNGEIKVASEEGKGSCFTLSFNFSVANEDPDKNKAALQES
;
A
#
# COMPACT_ATOMS: atom_id res chain seq x y z
N ILE A 1 11.31 7.23 -54.80
CA ILE A 1 10.10 6.49 -54.29
C ILE A 1 10.47 5.55 -53.12
N MET A 2 11.64 4.87 -53.14
CA MET A 2 12.06 3.97 -52.06
C MET A 2 12.43 4.72 -50.74
N ILE A 3 13.17 5.83 -50.84
CA ILE A 3 13.58 6.68 -49.71
C ILE A 3 12.34 7.28 -48.97
N THR A 4 11.33 7.68 -49.74
CA THR A 4 10.09 8.25 -49.19
C THR A 4 9.28 7.22 -48.38
N LYS A 5 9.26 5.94 -48.80
CA LYS A 5 8.54 4.86 -48.13
C LYS A 5 9.26 4.46 -46.79
N GLU A 6 10.58 4.49 -46.80
CA GLU A 6 11.37 4.19 -45.59
C GLU A 6 11.25 5.29 -44.52
N ILE A 7 11.25 6.56 -44.93
CA ILE A 7 11.04 7.71 -44.04
C ILE A 7 9.63 7.66 -43.45
N VAL A 8 8.60 7.40 -44.25
CA VAL A 8 7.22 7.27 -43.79
C VAL A 8 7.06 6.11 -42.79
N ASN A 9 7.73 4.97 -43.03
CA ASN A 9 7.73 3.86 -42.08
C ASN A 9 8.42 4.20 -40.76
N LYS A 10 9.56 4.88 -40.79
CA LYS A 10 10.26 5.33 -39.57
C LYS A 10 9.41 6.30 -38.76
N PHE A 11 8.73 7.23 -39.43
CA PHE A 11 7.79 8.16 -38.79
C PHE A 11 6.64 7.42 -38.10
N LYS A 12 6.04 6.46 -38.79
CA LYS A 12 4.92 5.68 -38.26
C LYS A 12 5.31 4.81 -37.06
N ILE A 13 6.53 4.24 -37.09
CA ILE A 13 7.08 3.50 -35.95
C ILE A 13 7.31 4.44 -34.77
N LEU A 14 7.92 5.61 -34.97
CA LEU A 14 8.17 6.60 -33.93
C LEU A 14 6.87 7.08 -33.28
N GLU A 15 5.88 7.43 -34.10
CA GLU A 15 4.54 7.82 -33.63
C GLU A 15 3.86 6.72 -32.82
N THR A 16 3.99 5.46 -33.27
CA THR A 16 3.45 4.31 -32.54
C THR A 16 4.13 4.17 -31.16
N VAL A 17 5.44 4.30 -31.10
CA VAL A 17 6.22 4.25 -29.84
C VAL A 17 5.79 5.38 -28.91
N LEU A 18 5.71 6.61 -29.39
CA LEU A 18 5.30 7.77 -28.60
C LEU A 18 3.85 7.68 -28.09
N ASN A 19 2.99 6.94 -28.80
CA ASN A 19 1.60 6.70 -28.37
C ASN A 19 1.45 5.52 -27.38
N ILE A 20 2.44 4.60 -27.31
CA ILE A 20 2.44 3.48 -26.36
C ILE A 20 3.03 3.89 -25.00
N ILE A 21 3.99 4.82 -25.00
CA ILE A 21 4.65 5.28 -23.78
C ILE A 21 3.65 5.98 -22.86
N ASP A 22 3.68 5.62 -21.58
CA ASP A 22 2.78 6.15 -20.56
C ASP A 22 3.22 7.52 -20.04
N CYS A 23 3.37 8.48 -20.93
CA CYS A 23 3.70 9.88 -20.64
C CYS A 23 3.03 10.83 -21.63
N HIS A 24 2.98 12.10 -21.26
CA HIS A 24 2.57 13.16 -22.16
C HIS A 24 3.78 13.60 -22.98
N VAL A 25 3.63 13.65 -24.31
CA VAL A 25 4.67 14.14 -25.20
C VAL A 25 4.06 15.18 -26.13
N TYR A 26 4.74 16.30 -26.25
CA TYR A 26 4.33 17.37 -27.13
C TYR A 26 5.54 18.11 -27.73
N TRP A 27 5.29 18.77 -28.85
CA TRP A 27 6.25 19.59 -29.53
C TRP A 27 5.63 20.96 -29.82
N LYS A 28 6.37 22.04 -29.48
CA LYS A 28 6.06 23.43 -29.82
C LYS A 28 7.11 24.04 -30.74
N ASN A 29 6.68 24.89 -31.66
CA ASN A 29 7.63 25.70 -32.44
C ASN A 29 8.20 26.85 -31.59
N LYS A 30 9.14 27.62 -32.18
CA LYS A 30 9.78 28.77 -31.51
C LYS A 30 8.81 29.90 -31.10
N ASN A 31 7.60 29.92 -31.65
CA ASN A 31 6.58 30.92 -31.33
C ASN A 31 5.64 30.42 -30.19
N GLY A 32 5.88 29.27 -29.63
CA GLY A 32 5.07 28.67 -28.55
C GLY A 32 3.80 27.97 -29.04
N ASN A 33 3.60 27.81 -30.37
CA ASN A 33 2.46 27.08 -30.90
C ASN A 33 2.75 25.58 -30.90
N TYR A 34 1.77 24.80 -30.47
CA TYR A 34 1.84 23.33 -30.56
C TYR A 34 1.88 22.88 -32.00
N VAL A 35 2.80 21.97 -32.30
CA VAL A 35 2.99 21.37 -33.63
C VAL A 35 2.49 19.92 -33.63
N TRP A 36 2.65 19.25 -32.51
CA TRP A 36 2.25 17.85 -32.36
C TRP A 36 2.13 17.47 -30.88
N CYS A 37 1.31 16.46 -30.59
CA CYS A 37 1.31 15.76 -29.30
C CYS A 37 0.94 14.28 -29.47
N ASN A 38 1.21 13.46 -28.45
CA ASN A 38 0.73 12.09 -28.43
C ASN A 38 -0.73 11.99 -27.93
N LYS A 39 -1.35 10.83 -28.17
CA LYS A 39 -2.75 10.54 -27.78
C LYS A 39 -3.03 10.73 -26.30
N LYS A 40 -2.05 10.45 -25.44
CA LYS A 40 -2.24 10.60 -24.01
C LYS A 40 -2.38 12.06 -23.61
N PHE A 41 -1.54 12.93 -24.16
CA PHE A 41 -1.61 14.37 -23.90
C PHE A 41 -2.88 15.00 -24.46
N SER A 42 -3.30 14.65 -25.68
CA SER A 42 -4.57 15.16 -26.23
C SER A 42 -5.78 14.79 -25.37
N LYS A 43 -5.80 13.56 -24.81
CA LYS A 43 -6.89 13.12 -23.91
C LYS A 43 -6.94 13.92 -22.60
N VAL A 44 -5.78 14.18 -21.95
CA VAL A 44 -5.72 15.00 -20.72
C VAL A 44 -6.22 16.41 -20.97
N LEU A 45 -5.96 16.96 -22.15
CA LEU A 45 -6.44 18.27 -22.54
C LEU A 45 -7.92 18.29 -22.98
N GLY A 46 -8.59 17.14 -23.00
CA GLY A 46 -9.99 17.02 -23.45
C GLY A 46 -10.21 17.22 -24.94
N LEU A 47 -9.13 17.07 -25.75
CA LEU A 47 -9.20 17.20 -27.20
C LEU A 47 -9.78 15.93 -27.85
N LYS A 48 -10.43 16.06 -28.99
CA LYS A 48 -11.05 14.94 -29.73
C LYS A 48 -10.01 13.98 -30.29
N ASP A 49 -8.92 14.54 -30.80
CA ASP A 49 -7.76 13.81 -31.30
C ASP A 49 -6.49 14.65 -31.19
N GLU A 50 -5.32 14.04 -31.50
CA GLU A 50 -4.02 14.69 -31.43
C GLU A 50 -3.82 15.83 -32.44
N ASN A 51 -4.58 15.88 -33.52
CA ASN A 51 -4.45 16.92 -34.56
C ASN A 51 -5.11 18.24 -34.12
N GLU A 52 -6.07 18.17 -33.20
CA GLU A 52 -6.77 19.36 -32.72
C GLU A 52 -5.84 20.32 -31.96
N ILE A 53 -4.69 19.85 -31.50
CA ILE A 53 -3.68 20.68 -30.78
C ILE A 53 -2.91 21.60 -31.74
N VAL A 54 -2.81 21.23 -33.03
CA VAL A 54 -1.93 21.93 -33.97
C VAL A 54 -2.31 23.38 -34.10
N GLY A 55 -1.34 24.25 -33.90
CA GLY A 55 -1.50 25.71 -33.96
C GLY A 55 -2.04 26.38 -32.70
N LYS A 56 -2.55 25.60 -31.73
CA LYS A 56 -2.97 26.17 -30.43
C LYS A 56 -1.77 26.65 -29.61
N THR A 57 -2.05 27.54 -28.67
CA THR A 57 -1.12 28.05 -27.66
C THR A 57 -1.52 27.54 -26.28
N ASP A 58 -0.68 27.78 -25.26
CA ASP A 58 -1.03 27.47 -23.88
C ASP A 58 -2.26 28.23 -23.40
N PHE A 59 -2.50 29.42 -23.91
CA PHE A 59 -3.69 30.23 -23.57
C PHE A 59 -4.99 29.65 -24.12
N ASP A 60 -4.92 28.81 -25.15
CA ASP A 60 -6.09 28.10 -25.70
C ASP A 60 -6.41 26.83 -24.93
N LEU A 61 -5.46 26.31 -24.14
CA LEU A 61 -5.55 24.99 -23.49
C LEU A 61 -5.64 25.08 -21.97
N TYR A 62 -5.10 26.11 -21.37
CA TYR A 62 -5.01 26.28 -19.90
C TYR A 62 -5.68 27.56 -19.41
N SER A 63 -5.92 27.64 -18.10
CA SER A 63 -6.34 28.88 -17.49
C SER A 63 -5.29 29.99 -17.71
N PRO A 64 -5.70 31.28 -17.78
CA PRO A 64 -4.76 32.39 -18.08
C PRO A 64 -3.55 32.45 -17.14
N ASP A 65 -3.72 32.10 -15.87
CA ASP A 65 -2.63 32.14 -14.89
C ASP A 65 -1.63 31.01 -15.11
N LEU A 66 -2.11 29.78 -15.36
CA LEU A 66 -1.24 28.66 -15.69
C LEU A 66 -0.53 28.86 -17.03
N ALA A 67 -1.27 29.33 -18.06
CA ALA A 67 -0.69 29.62 -19.36
C ALA A 67 0.47 30.62 -19.28
N LYS A 68 0.36 31.68 -18.47
CA LYS A 68 1.46 32.65 -18.25
C LYS A 68 2.71 31.97 -17.66
N VAL A 69 2.54 31.09 -16.70
CA VAL A 69 3.65 30.35 -16.07
C VAL A 69 4.34 29.45 -17.10
N VAL A 70 3.56 28.65 -17.85
CA VAL A 70 4.09 27.75 -18.87
C VAL A 70 4.83 28.52 -19.95
N VAL A 71 4.22 29.57 -20.52
CA VAL A 71 4.83 30.40 -21.56
C VAL A 71 6.12 31.09 -21.08
N SER A 72 6.14 31.60 -19.83
CA SER A 72 7.36 32.21 -19.27
C SER A 72 8.49 31.18 -19.16
N LEU A 73 8.18 29.97 -18.73
CA LEU A 73 9.14 28.87 -18.63
C LEU A 73 9.65 28.44 -20.01
N ASP A 74 8.74 28.24 -20.96
CA ASP A 74 9.08 27.85 -22.34
C ASP A 74 9.97 28.91 -23.02
N ASN A 75 9.67 30.18 -22.84
CA ASN A 75 10.49 31.27 -23.33
C ASN A 75 11.90 31.28 -22.72
N ASN A 76 12.04 30.99 -21.43
CA ASN A 76 13.35 30.86 -20.80
C ASN A 76 14.18 29.73 -21.41
N ILE A 77 13.55 28.57 -21.66
CA ILE A 77 14.18 27.39 -22.28
C ILE A 77 14.64 27.75 -23.71
N LEU A 78 13.76 28.36 -24.49
CA LEU A 78 14.05 28.76 -25.87
C LEU A 78 15.17 29.82 -25.94
N ASN A 79 15.21 30.78 -25.00
CA ASN A 79 16.23 31.83 -24.96
C ASN A 79 17.57 31.32 -24.45
N MET A 80 17.61 30.48 -23.41
CA MET A 80 18.83 29.94 -22.85
C MET A 80 19.40 28.77 -23.62
N GLY A 81 18.56 28.07 -24.38
CA GLY A 81 18.93 26.85 -25.13
C GLY A 81 19.35 25.68 -24.24
N THR A 82 18.84 25.64 -23.00
CA THR A 82 19.16 24.63 -21.99
C THR A 82 17.94 23.80 -21.68
N GLU A 83 18.17 22.56 -21.30
CA GLU A 83 17.15 21.64 -20.84
C GLU A 83 16.61 22.08 -19.48
N TYR A 84 15.30 21.82 -19.26
CA TYR A 84 14.61 22.05 -17.99
C TYR A 84 14.04 20.72 -17.50
N GLN A 85 14.22 20.43 -16.23
CA GLN A 85 13.60 19.30 -15.56
C GLN A 85 13.12 19.73 -14.18
N ALA A 86 11.84 19.48 -13.89
CA ALA A 86 11.24 19.72 -12.57
C ALA A 86 10.03 18.83 -12.32
N GLU A 87 9.67 18.73 -11.05
CA GLU A 87 8.40 18.17 -10.62
C GLU A 87 7.35 19.29 -10.59
N GLU A 88 6.26 19.09 -11.32
CA GLU A 88 5.20 20.08 -11.48
C GLU A 88 3.86 19.49 -11.03
N VAL A 89 3.01 20.30 -10.40
CA VAL A 89 1.64 19.91 -10.07
C VAL A 89 0.75 20.20 -11.26
N GLY A 90 0.01 19.19 -11.71
CA GLY A 90 -0.97 19.28 -12.78
C GLY A 90 -2.28 18.61 -12.43
N LEU A 91 -3.09 18.33 -13.46
CA LEU A 91 -4.32 17.58 -13.35
C LEU A 91 -4.21 16.29 -14.18
N ASP A 92 -4.81 15.21 -13.69
CA ASP A 92 -4.98 13.96 -14.43
C ASP A 92 -6.23 14.00 -15.33
N LEU A 93 -6.53 12.87 -15.98
CA LEU A 93 -7.72 12.69 -16.84
C LEU A 93 -9.06 12.89 -16.12
N GLU A 94 -9.09 12.75 -14.79
CA GLU A 94 -10.27 12.92 -13.94
C GLU A 94 -10.33 14.29 -13.28
N SER A 95 -9.46 15.22 -13.68
CA SER A 95 -9.30 16.57 -13.10
C SER A 95 -8.87 16.55 -11.63
N LYS A 96 -8.22 15.47 -11.19
CA LYS A 96 -7.58 15.37 -9.88
C LYS A 96 -6.17 15.90 -9.93
N LYS A 97 -5.67 16.38 -8.79
CA LYS A 97 -4.28 16.80 -8.67
C LYS A 97 -3.33 15.62 -8.91
N ALA A 98 -2.41 15.79 -9.83
CA ALA A 98 -1.35 14.85 -10.15
C ALA A 98 0.02 15.55 -10.10
N ILE A 99 1.08 14.78 -9.91
CA ILE A 99 2.46 15.27 -9.89
C ILE A 99 3.16 14.71 -11.13
N TYR A 100 3.66 15.60 -11.95
CA TYR A 100 4.36 15.25 -13.17
C TYR A 100 5.85 15.57 -13.08
N LEU A 101 6.69 14.65 -13.52
CA LEU A 101 8.08 14.95 -13.84
C LEU A 101 8.11 15.50 -15.26
N SER A 102 8.29 16.82 -15.38
CA SER A 102 8.33 17.53 -16.66
C SER A 102 9.76 17.74 -17.10
N ILE A 103 10.06 17.29 -18.32
CA ILE A 103 11.35 17.48 -19.00
C ILE A 103 11.06 18.23 -20.28
N LYS A 104 11.73 19.40 -20.48
CA LYS A 104 11.58 20.22 -21.66
C LYS A 104 12.96 20.49 -22.25
N THR A 105 13.12 20.13 -23.53
CA THR A 105 14.40 20.22 -24.24
C THR A 105 14.23 21.09 -25.50
N PRO A 106 15.10 22.09 -25.74
CA PRO A 106 15.05 22.87 -26.96
C PRO A 106 15.43 22.02 -28.17
N LEU A 107 14.61 22.09 -29.23
CA LEU A 107 14.87 21.44 -30.50
C LEU A 107 15.76 22.36 -31.33
N LYS A 108 16.90 21.85 -31.81
CA LYS A 108 17.87 22.59 -32.63
C LYS A 108 17.98 22.01 -34.03
N ASP A 109 18.15 22.89 -35.02
CA ASP A 109 18.46 22.52 -36.40
C ASP A 109 19.94 22.03 -36.53
N GLU A 110 20.32 21.63 -37.73
CA GLU A 110 21.70 21.16 -38.04
C GLU A 110 22.77 22.28 -37.82
N LEU A 111 22.35 23.53 -37.79
CA LEU A 111 23.23 24.69 -37.58
C LEU A 111 23.27 25.13 -36.12
N GLY A 112 22.48 24.47 -35.23
CA GLY A 112 22.42 24.76 -33.81
C GLY A 112 21.38 25.84 -33.45
N ASN A 113 20.59 26.35 -34.41
CA ASN A 113 19.53 27.31 -34.11
C ASN A 113 18.32 26.62 -33.49
N ILE A 114 17.70 27.30 -32.54
CA ILE A 114 16.50 26.76 -31.86
C ILE A 114 15.28 26.93 -32.76
N GLU A 115 14.64 25.82 -33.10
CA GLU A 115 13.41 25.76 -33.88
C GLU A 115 12.14 25.58 -33.04
N GLY A 116 12.30 25.13 -31.79
CA GLY A 116 11.20 24.87 -30.89
C GLY A 116 11.63 24.17 -29.62
N LEU A 117 10.69 23.53 -28.96
CA LEU A 117 10.94 22.70 -27.79
C LEU A 117 10.11 21.41 -27.83
N ILE A 118 10.65 20.34 -27.28
CA ILE A 118 9.95 19.09 -26.97
C ILE A 118 9.74 19.01 -25.47
N GLY A 119 8.51 18.73 -25.05
CA GLY A 119 8.15 18.48 -23.67
C GLY A 119 7.73 17.03 -23.46
N ILE A 120 8.18 16.45 -22.36
CA ILE A 120 7.75 15.14 -21.86
C ILE A 120 7.31 15.34 -20.42
N SER A 121 6.10 14.85 -20.07
CA SER A 121 5.61 14.86 -18.69
C SER A 121 5.19 13.45 -18.29
N ILE A 122 5.84 12.93 -17.27
CA ILE A 122 5.61 11.58 -16.73
C ILE A 122 4.82 11.73 -15.43
N ASP A 123 3.69 11.06 -15.33
CA ASP A 123 2.95 11.02 -14.07
C ASP A 123 3.75 10.22 -13.04
N ILE A 124 4.12 10.88 -11.96
CA ILE A 124 4.86 10.29 -10.82
C ILE A 124 4.03 10.35 -9.53
N THR A 125 2.72 10.55 -9.63
CA THR A 125 1.82 10.73 -8.48
C THR A 125 1.91 9.56 -7.52
N ASP A 126 1.75 8.33 -8.00
CA ASP A 126 1.81 7.13 -7.17
C ASP A 126 3.18 6.95 -6.52
N ARG A 127 4.26 7.22 -7.27
CA ARG A 127 5.62 7.17 -6.74
C ARG A 127 5.82 8.19 -5.62
N LYS A 128 5.33 9.42 -5.79
CA LYS A 128 5.44 10.49 -4.79
C LYS A 128 4.59 10.19 -3.56
N GLN A 129 3.38 9.67 -3.74
CA GLN A 129 2.53 9.25 -2.63
C GLN A 129 3.21 8.15 -1.80
N ALA A 130 3.80 7.15 -2.46
CA ALA A 130 4.55 6.10 -1.78
C ALA A 130 5.80 6.65 -1.05
N GLU A 131 6.51 7.62 -1.63
CA GLU A 131 7.67 8.26 -1.02
C GLU A 131 7.27 9.07 0.23
N ILE A 132 6.19 9.86 0.15
CA ILE A 132 5.64 10.62 1.27
C ILE A 132 5.18 9.68 2.38
N ALA A 133 4.41 8.64 2.05
CA ALA A 133 3.95 7.65 3.01
C ALA A 133 5.12 6.95 3.72
N LYS A 134 6.20 6.65 3.00
CA LYS A 134 7.43 6.09 3.57
C LYS A 134 8.11 7.06 4.54
N GLN A 135 8.18 8.35 4.19
CA GLN A 135 8.78 9.38 5.07
C GLN A 135 7.96 9.57 6.34
N GLU A 136 6.63 9.68 6.22
CA GLU A 136 5.72 9.78 7.37
C GLU A 136 5.84 8.55 8.27
N PHE A 137 5.93 7.36 7.71
CA PHE A 137 6.17 6.13 8.46
C PHE A 137 7.47 6.19 9.28
N LEU A 138 8.59 6.61 8.65
CA LEU A 138 9.88 6.70 9.34
C LEU A 138 9.85 7.73 10.47
N MET A 139 9.20 8.88 10.25
CA MET A 139 9.04 9.92 11.28
C MET A 139 8.20 9.41 12.46
N ASN A 140 7.06 8.80 12.17
CA ASN A 140 6.17 8.24 13.18
C ASN A 140 6.87 7.13 13.98
N MET A 141 7.59 6.27 13.26
CA MET A 141 8.36 5.19 13.87
C MET A 141 9.45 5.71 14.81
N ALA A 142 10.19 6.75 14.38
CA ALA A 142 11.21 7.37 15.24
C ALA A 142 10.60 7.96 16.51
N HIS A 143 9.41 8.58 16.43
CA HIS A 143 8.67 9.08 17.58
C HIS A 143 8.22 7.94 18.50
N ASP A 144 7.64 6.88 17.94
CA ASP A 144 7.05 5.78 18.68
C ASP A 144 8.10 4.83 19.30
N LEU A 145 9.32 4.80 18.74
CA LEU A 145 10.49 4.18 19.36
C LEU A 145 11.04 5.02 20.52
N ARG A 146 11.03 6.35 20.38
CA ARG A 146 11.56 7.26 21.40
C ARG A 146 10.77 7.19 22.71
N THR A 147 9.45 7.07 22.64
CA THR A 147 8.57 7.08 23.82
C THR A 147 8.84 5.94 24.77
N PRO A 148 8.79 4.64 24.37
CA PRO A 148 9.13 3.54 25.28
C PRO A 148 10.60 3.56 25.71
N LEU A 149 11.52 3.96 24.82
CA LEU A 149 12.93 4.07 25.12
C LEU A 149 13.20 5.13 26.21
N ALA A 150 12.56 6.30 26.11
CA ALA A 150 12.65 7.34 27.13
C ALA A 150 12.05 6.87 28.48
N GLY A 151 10.94 6.11 28.42
CA GLY A 151 10.34 5.47 29.60
C GLY A 151 11.29 4.49 30.26
N ILE A 152 11.91 3.59 29.51
CA ILE A 152 12.89 2.62 30.00
C ILE A 152 14.07 3.35 30.65
N ILE A 153 14.66 4.35 29.98
CA ILE A 153 15.81 5.12 30.49
C ILE A 153 15.42 5.88 31.76
N GLY A 154 14.28 6.58 31.78
CA GLY A 154 13.80 7.34 32.92
C GLY A 154 13.53 6.46 34.14
N LEU A 155 12.78 5.37 33.96
CA LEU A 155 12.46 4.43 35.05
C LEU A 155 13.70 3.68 35.55
N SER A 156 14.62 3.30 34.67
CA SER A 156 15.90 2.67 35.07
C SER A 156 16.76 3.63 35.85
N SER A 157 16.78 4.92 35.55
CA SER A 157 17.51 5.94 36.28
C SER A 157 16.96 6.13 37.70
N ILE A 158 15.62 6.10 37.84
CA ILE A 158 14.95 6.17 39.14
C ILE A 158 15.23 4.90 39.95
N GLN A 159 15.18 3.72 39.34
CA GLN A 159 15.41 2.44 39.99
C GLN A 159 16.86 2.27 40.48
N ALA A 160 17.81 3.00 39.91
CA ALA A 160 19.19 3.03 40.33
C ALA A 160 19.40 3.83 41.64
N ASP A 161 18.41 4.61 42.09
CA ASP A 161 18.46 5.34 43.36
C ASP A 161 18.09 4.38 44.52
N SER A 162 19.04 4.14 45.39
CA SER A 162 19.05 3.05 46.41
C SER A 162 18.09 3.19 47.60
N LYS A 163 17.09 4.06 47.50
CA LYS A 163 16.12 4.37 48.57
C LYS A 163 14.68 3.95 48.29
N MET A 164 14.46 3.08 47.30
CA MET A 164 13.10 2.68 46.93
C MET A 164 12.58 1.54 47.81
N GLU A 165 11.28 1.62 48.12
CA GLU A 165 10.57 0.51 48.75
C GLU A 165 10.44 -0.68 47.75
N PRO A 166 10.47 -1.93 48.27
CA PRO A 166 10.42 -3.13 47.40
C PRO A 166 9.21 -3.17 46.45
N GLN A 167 8.10 -2.58 46.85
CA GLN A 167 6.87 -2.55 46.10
C GLN A 167 6.96 -1.58 44.89
N GLU A 168 7.55 -0.40 45.11
CA GLU A 168 7.83 0.57 44.04
C GLU A 168 8.85 0.00 43.03
N GLN A 169 9.85 -0.72 43.53
CA GLN A 169 10.85 -1.37 42.66
C GLN A 169 10.24 -2.42 41.75
N GLN A 170 9.24 -3.17 42.24
CA GLN A 170 8.51 -4.15 41.45
C GLN A 170 7.63 -3.45 40.41
N GLU A 171 6.92 -2.37 40.75
CA GLU A 171 6.08 -1.60 39.82
C GLU A 171 6.90 -1.00 38.67
N TYR A 172 8.05 -0.37 38.98
CA TYR A 172 8.92 0.18 37.94
C TYR A 172 9.53 -0.91 37.05
N GLY A 173 9.88 -2.08 37.65
CA GLY A 173 10.33 -3.24 36.89
C GLY A 173 9.29 -3.72 35.86
N GLN A 174 8.03 -3.79 36.26
CA GLN A 174 6.93 -4.15 35.36
C GLN A 174 6.70 -3.10 34.23
N MET A 175 6.83 -1.81 34.58
CA MET A 175 6.72 -0.73 33.58
C MET A 175 7.86 -0.78 32.57
N ILE A 176 9.10 -1.04 33.02
CA ILE A 176 10.26 -1.20 32.11
C ILE A 176 10.07 -2.42 31.22
N GLN A 177 9.61 -3.54 31.78
CA GLN A 177 9.32 -4.75 31.00
C GLN A 177 8.28 -4.47 29.92
N GLY A 178 7.13 -3.86 30.26
CA GLY A 178 6.08 -3.53 29.31
C GLY A 178 6.55 -2.59 28.19
N ALA A 179 7.37 -1.57 28.53
CA ALA A 179 7.96 -0.68 27.55
C ALA A 179 8.95 -1.40 26.61
N SER A 180 9.71 -2.36 27.15
CA SER A 180 10.67 -3.18 26.39
C SER A 180 9.95 -4.14 25.42
N GLU A 181 8.85 -4.75 25.85
CA GLU A 181 8.00 -5.60 25.02
C GLU A 181 7.37 -4.81 23.87
N GLN A 182 6.87 -3.59 24.13
CA GLN A 182 6.37 -2.69 23.10
C GLN A 182 7.46 -2.32 22.06
N LEU A 183 8.67 -2.04 22.54
CA LEU A 183 9.80 -1.72 21.66
C LEU A 183 10.18 -2.91 20.77
N LEU A 184 10.18 -4.11 21.32
CA LEU A 184 10.47 -5.34 20.59
C LEU A 184 9.41 -5.64 19.52
N GLU A 185 8.13 -5.44 19.83
CA GLU A 185 7.02 -5.60 18.88
C GLU A 185 7.17 -4.63 17.71
N LEU A 186 7.50 -3.37 17.99
CA LEU A 186 7.79 -2.36 16.99
C LEU A 186 8.95 -2.78 16.07
N LEU A 187 10.07 -3.18 16.66
CA LEU A 187 11.24 -3.60 15.92
C LEU A 187 10.96 -4.80 15.02
N ASN A 188 10.25 -5.80 15.53
CA ASN A 188 9.85 -6.98 14.76
C ASN A 188 8.95 -6.61 13.58
N SER A 189 8.03 -5.66 13.77
CA SER A 189 7.16 -5.16 12.69
C SER A 189 7.95 -4.50 11.56
N VAL A 190 9.02 -3.78 11.90
CA VAL A 190 9.93 -3.14 10.92
C VAL A 190 10.77 -4.16 10.16
N ILE A 191 11.36 -5.11 10.89
CA ILE A 191 12.18 -6.18 10.29
C ILE A 191 11.33 -6.97 9.28
N GLU A 192 10.10 -7.29 9.63
CA GLU A 192 9.21 -8.03 8.73
C GLU A 192 8.90 -7.29 7.44
N VAL A 193 8.66 -5.98 7.54
CA VAL A 193 8.43 -5.13 6.36
C VAL A 193 9.66 -5.11 5.43
N THR A 194 10.86 -5.04 6.01
CA THR A 194 12.10 -5.01 5.23
C THR A 194 12.48 -6.37 4.68
N ALA A 195 12.18 -7.45 5.40
CA ALA A 195 12.46 -8.84 4.95
C ALA A 195 11.55 -9.26 3.77
N THR A 196 10.31 -8.80 3.73
CA THR A 196 9.34 -9.15 2.69
C THR A 196 9.75 -8.61 1.30
N GLU A 197 10.65 -7.63 1.22
CA GLU A 197 11.12 -7.06 -0.05
C GLU A 197 12.20 -7.89 -0.75
N HIS A 198 12.92 -8.77 -0.04
CA HIS A 198 14.15 -9.36 -0.56
C HIS A 198 14.23 -10.90 -0.54
N GLN A 199 13.23 -11.60 -0.01
CA GLN A 199 13.28 -13.06 0.07
C GLN A 199 12.03 -13.73 -0.52
N VAL A 200 12.29 -14.76 -1.33
CA VAL A 200 11.32 -15.83 -1.58
C VAL A 200 11.19 -16.59 -0.25
N GLU A 201 10.27 -16.14 0.60
CA GLU A 201 10.01 -16.81 1.87
C GLU A 201 9.50 -18.23 1.62
N GLN A 202 10.27 -19.22 2.03
CA GLN A 202 9.82 -20.61 1.99
C GLN A 202 8.75 -20.83 3.08
N LEU A 203 7.58 -21.34 2.66
CA LEU A 203 6.51 -21.69 3.59
C LEU A 203 6.91 -22.94 4.39
N LYS A 204 6.81 -22.84 5.71
CA LYS A 204 6.92 -24.01 6.59
C LYS A 204 5.56 -24.70 6.70
N LYS A 205 5.29 -25.63 5.77
CA LYS A 205 4.02 -26.33 5.73
C LYS A 205 3.95 -27.41 6.81
N GLU A 206 2.87 -27.37 7.59
CA GLU A 206 2.55 -28.35 8.63
C GLU A 206 1.04 -28.61 8.70
N PRO A 207 0.60 -29.74 9.27
CA PRO A 207 -0.80 -29.98 9.53
C PRO A 207 -1.37 -29.00 10.56
N ILE A 208 -2.50 -28.39 10.26
CA ILE A 208 -3.17 -27.40 11.10
C ILE A 208 -4.62 -27.81 11.33
N ASP A 209 -5.00 -27.95 12.59
CA ASP A 209 -6.39 -28.01 13.04
C ASP A 209 -6.90 -26.58 13.24
N LEU A 210 -7.87 -26.18 12.41
CA LEU A 210 -8.43 -24.82 12.44
C LEU A 210 -9.28 -24.57 13.69
N SER A 211 -9.90 -25.62 14.27
CA SER A 211 -10.65 -25.51 15.52
C SER A 211 -9.69 -25.17 16.67
N GLN A 212 -8.59 -25.92 16.78
CA GLN A 212 -7.55 -25.63 17.77
C GLN A 212 -6.93 -24.24 17.57
N LEU A 213 -6.70 -23.83 16.32
CA LEU A 213 -6.18 -22.49 16.03
C LEU A 213 -7.16 -21.40 16.48
N SER A 214 -8.49 -21.61 16.28
CA SER A 214 -9.51 -20.65 16.71
C SER A 214 -9.56 -20.50 18.24
N ASP A 215 -9.41 -21.60 18.99
CA ASP A 215 -9.39 -21.59 20.46
C ASP A 215 -8.16 -20.83 20.99
N GLU A 216 -7.01 -21.00 20.35
CA GLU A 216 -5.81 -20.23 20.67
C GLU A 216 -5.99 -18.74 20.40
N LEU A 217 -6.58 -18.37 19.26
CA LEU A 217 -6.88 -16.98 18.92
C LEU A 217 -7.84 -16.37 19.94
N GLN A 218 -8.86 -17.09 20.33
CA GLN A 218 -9.81 -16.66 21.37
C GLN A 218 -9.09 -16.39 22.69
N THR A 219 -8.25 -17.31 23.13
CA THR A 219 -7.46 -17.16 24.37
C THR A 219 -6.54 -15.94 24.33
N LEU A 220 -5.85 -15.72 23.21
CA LEU A 220 -4.94 -14.59 23.05
C LEU A 220 -5.65 -13.24 23.01
N MET A 221 -6.87 -13.20 22.46
CA MET A 221 -7.64 -11.94 22.34
C MET A 221 -8.40 -11.58 23.63
N GLN A 222 -8.64 -12.56 24.52
CA GLN A 222 -9.45 -12.39 25.73
C GLN A 222 -9.07 -11.16 26.59
N PRO A 223 -7.79 -10.90 26.92
CA PRO A 223 -7.43 -9.74 27.76
C PRO A 223 -7.82 -8.41 27.11
N SER A 224 -7.55 -8.26 25.80
CA SER A 224 -7.84 -7.03 25.07
C SER A 224 -9.35 -6.80 24.90
N LEU A 225 -10.13 -7.87 24.73
CA LEU A 225 -11.58 -7.82 24.66
C LEU A 225 -12.20 -7.42 26.00
N GLN A 226 -11.74 -8.05 27.10
CA GLN A 226 -12.22 -7.74 28.44
C GLN A 226 -11.90 -6.31 28.85
N SER A 227 -10.70 -5.81 28.56
CA SER A 227 -10.32 -4.43 28.88
C SER A 227 -11.21 -3.37 28.22
N LYS A 228 -11.81 -3.70 27.06
CA LYS A 228 -12.73 -2.82 26.33
C LYS A 228 -14.22 -3.17 26.51
N GLY A 229 -14.53 -4.27 27.21
CA GLY A 229 -15.91 -4.74 27.37
C GLY A 229 -16.57 -5.20 26.06
N LEU A 230 -15.79 -5.69 25.09
CA LEU A 230 -16.29 -6.14 23.80
C LEU A 230 -16.71 -7.61 23.84
N GLN A 231 -17.78 -7.95 23.10
CA GLN A 231 -18.20 -9.32 22.90
C GLN A 231 -17.36 -9.97 21.79
N PHE A 232 -17.06 -11.27 21.96
CA PHE A 232 -16.38 -12.05 20.93
C PHE A 232 -17.16 -13.33 20.66
N GLN A 233 -17.58 -13.51 19.42
CA GLN A 233 -18.28 -14.70 18.95
C GLN A 233 -17.37 -15.47 18.01
N VAL A 234 -17.16 -16.75 18.31
CA VAL A 234 -16.40 -17.67 17.45
C VAL A 234 -17.35 -18.74 16.96
N LYS A 235 -17.43 -18.92 15.64
CA LYS A 235 -18.19 -19.98 14.98
C LYS A 235 -17.24 -20.73 14.06
N VAL A 236 -17.13 -22.03 14.28
CA VAL A 236 -16.31 -22.94 13.50
C VAL A 236 -17.19 -24.07 13.01
N ASP A 237 -17.11 -24.37 11.72
CA ASP A 237 -17.84 -25.49 11.14
C ASP A 237 -17.47 -26.79 11.84
N SER A 238 -18.46 -27.64 12.16
CA SER A 238 -18.26 -28.86 12.94
C SER A 238 -17.44 -29.93 12.21
N ILE A 239 -17.28 -29.81 10.89
CA ILE A 239 -16.58 -30.77 10.04
C ILE A 239 -15.52 -30.03 9.24
N LEU A 240 -14.45 -29.58 9.89
CA LEU A 240 -13.29 -29.02 9.18
C LEU A 240 -12.19 -30.08 9.05
N PRO A 241 -11.58 -30.23 7.86
CA PRO A 241 -10.42 -31.11 7.72
C PRO A 241 -9.18 -30.47 8.36
N VAL A 242 -8.23 -31.30 8.75
CA VAL A 242 -6.87 -30.83 9.05
C VAL A 242 -6.23 -30.38 7.75
N ILE A 243 -5.85 -29.11 7.66
CA ILE A 243 -5.27 -28.52 6.47
C ILE A 243 -3.72 -28.50 6.54
N ILE A 244 -3.06 -28.43 5.40
CA ILE A 244 -1.60 -28.25 5.32
C ILE A 244 -1.31 -26.81 4.94
N SER A 245 -0.65 -26.05 5.86
CA SER A 245 -0.28 -24.66 5.62
C SER A 245 0.84 -24.23 6.58
N ASP A 246 1.26 -22.98 6.53
CA ASP A 246 2.17 -22.36 7.49
C ASP A 246 1.38 -21.80 8.68
N ARG A 247 1.44 -22.50 9.80
CA ARG A 247 0.68 -22.18 11.03
C ARG A 247 1.03 -20.80 11.60
N ILE A 248 2.33 -20.47 11.60
CA ILE A 248 2.80 -19.22 12.17
C ILE A 248 2.27 -18.05 11.34
N LYS A 249 2.37 -18.14 10.01
CA LYS A 249 1.89 -17.08 9.10
C LYS A 249 0.36 -16.96 9.14
N LEU A 250 -0.35 -18.07 9.12
CA LEU A 250 -1.82 -18.06 9.20
C LEU A 250 -2.30 -17.48 10.55
N LYS A 251 -1.73 -17.92 11.67
CA LYS A 251 -2.04 -17.38 13.00
C LYS A 251 -1.81 -15.88 13.07
N ARG A 252 -0.66 -15.41 12.59
CA ARG A 252 -0.27 -14.00 12.60
C ARG A 252 -1.17 -13.13 11.73
N LEU A 253 -1.53 -13.62 10.54
CA LEU A 253 -2.50 -12.98 9.64
C LEU A 253 -3.83 -12.75 10.36
N LEU A 254 -4.37 -13.78 11.01
CA LEU A 254 -5.65 -13.70 11.73
C LEU A 254 -5.55 -12.75 12.94
N LEU A 255 -4.46 -12.80 13.70
CA LEU A 255 -4.22 -11.88 14.81
C LEU A 255 -4.13 -10.41 14.35
N ASN A 256 -3.52 -10.13 13.20
CA ASN A 256 -3.46 -8.78 12.66
C ASN A 256 -4.86 -8.21 12.35
N ILE A 257 -5.76 -9.01 11.80
CA ILE A 257 -7.14 -8.56 11.52
C ILE A 257 -7.93 -8.44 12.83
N LEU A 258 -7.85 -9.43 13.72
CA LEU A 258 -8.53 -9.42 15.02
C LEU A 258 -8.10 -8.25 15.90
N SER A 259 -6.80 -7.96 15.97
CA SER A 259 -6.29 -6.81 16.73
C SER A 259 -6.77 -5.48 16.16
N ASN A 260 -6.87 -5.36 14.83
CA ASN A 260 -7.48 -4.19 14.20
C ASN A 260 -8.98 -4.09 14.55
N ALA A 261 -9.72 -5.20 14.52
CA ALA A 261 -11.13 -5.22 14.92
C ALA A 261 -11.31 -4.73 16.36
N VAL A 262 -10.52 -5.24 17.32
CA VAL A 262 -10.54 -4.76 18.72
C VAL A 262 -10.16 -3.30 18.82
N LYS A 263 -9.15 -2.87 18.07
CA LYS A 263 -8.65 -1.50 18.09
C LYS A 263 -9.70 -0.50 17.65
N PHE A 264 -10.42 -0.77 16.57
CA PHE A 264 -11.37 0.15 15.93
C PHE A 264 -12.81 -0.04 16.40
N THR A 265 -13.07 -0.98 17.29
CA THR A 265 -14.39 -1.15 17.95
C THR A 265 -14.35 -0.54 19.33
N LEU A 266 -15.22 0.45 19.57
CA LEU A 266 -15.36 1.09 20.88
C LEU A 266 -16.43 0.37 21.73
N GLN A 267 -17.52 -0.08 21.12
CA GLN A 267 -18.63 -0.78 21.75
C GLN A 267 -19.19 -1.82 20.78
N GLY A 268 -19.75 -2.92 21.32
CA GLY A 268 -20.36 -3.97 20.53
C GLY A 268 -19.54 -5.24 20.52
N GLY A 269 -19.23 -5.81 19.33
CA GLY A 269 -18.60 -7.12 19.26
C GLY A 269 -17.80 -7.38 18.00
N ILE A 270 -17.06 -8.49 18.07
CA ILE A 270 -16.21 -9.04 17.01
C ILE A 270 -16.67 -10.46 16.76
N GLY A 271 -16.70 -10.86 15.49
CA GLY A 271 -17.01 -12.23 15.06
C GLY A 271 -15.83 -12.88 14.35
N LEU A 272 -15.58 -14.14 14.62
CA LEU A 272 -14.69 -14.99 13.84
C LEU A 272 -15.51 -16.20 13.37
N GLU A 273 -15.67 -16.38 12.05
CA GLU A 273 -16.37 -17.51 11.46
C GLU A 273 -15.41 -18.25 10.53
N ILE A 274 -15.35 -19.59 10.65
CA ILE A 274 -14.52 -20.46 9.81
C ILE A 274 -15.43 -21.52 9.20
N ASN A 275 -15.57 -21.48 7.88
CA ASN A 275 -16.48 -22.34 7.12
C ASN A 275 -15.74 -23.12 6.04
N GLN A 276 -16.15 -24.36 5.80
CA GLN A 276 -15.75 -25.13 4.65
C GLN A 276 -16.75 -24.92 3.51
N LEU A 277 -16.32 -24.33 2.40
CA LEU A 277 -17.18 -24.09 1.23
C LEU A 277 -17.27 -25.33 0.31
N SER A 278 -16.16 -26.06 0.16
CA SER A 278 -16.10 -27.31 -0.61
C SER A 278 -14.89 -28.14 -0.21
N ALA A 279 -14.95 -29.45 -0.47
CA ALA A 279 -13.81 -30.36 -0.33
C ALA A 279 -13.81 -31.33 -1.53
N GLU A 280 -12.79 -31.23 -2.38
CA GLU A 280 -12.62 -32.07 -3.58
C GLU A 280 -11.12 -32.32 -3.83
N ASN A 281 -10.79 -33.50 -4.36
CA ASN A 281 -9.45 -33.84 -4.81
C ASN A 281 -8.34 -33.56 -3.77
N ASN A 282 -8.54 -33.95 -2.52
CA ASN A 282 -7.62 -33.71 -1.40
C ASN A 282 -7.32 -32.22 -1.11
N ARG A 283 -8.22 -31.34 -1.51
CA ARG A 283 -8.19 -29.90 -1.20
C ARG A 283 -9.51 -29.48 -0.55
N ALA A 284 -9.42 -28.53 0.37
CA ALA A 284 -10.57 -27.90 1.00
C ALA A 284 -10.55 -26.41 0.75
N LYS A 285 -11.66 -25.88 0.24
CA LYS A 285 -11.85 -24.44 0.15
C LYS A 285 -12.39 -23.95 1.49
N ILE A 286 -11.56 -23.21 2.21
CA ILE A 286 -11.87 -22.66 3.54
C ILE A 286 -12.12 -21.16 3.41
N GLU A 287 -13.18 -20.70 4.02
CA GLU A 287 -13.50 -19.28 4.18
C GLU A 287 -13.39 -18.90 5.65
N ILE A 288 -12.66 -17.83 5.93
CA ILE A 288 -12.49 -17.26 7.26
C ILE A 288 -13.02 -15.83 7.22
N GLN A 289 -14.03 -15.53 8.02
CA GLN A 289 -14.62 -14.22 8.13
C GLN A 289 -14.31 -13.61 9.50
N ILE A 290 -13.81 -12.38 9.51
CA ILE A 290 -13.61 -11.59 10.72
C ILE A 290 -14.43 -10.33 10.57
N SER A 291 -15.42 -10.15 11.45
CA SER A 291 -16.33 -9.03 11.45
C SER A 291 -16.21 -8.20 12.73
N ASP A 292 -16.40 -6.91 12.63
CA ASP A 292 -16.45 -5.96 13.74
C ASP A 292 -17.63 -5.00 13.60
N THR A 293 -18.09 -4.45 14.73
CA THR A 293 -19.11 -3.39 14.79
C THR A 293 -18.50 -2.00 15.05
N GLY A 294 -17.28 -1.80 14.58
CA GLY A 294 -16.50 -0.58 14.82
C GLY A 294 -16.85 0.58 13.91
N ILE A 295 -15.90 1.50 13.78
CA ILE A 295 -16.09 2.75 13.01
C ILE A 295 -16.28 2.53 11.50
N GLY A 296 -15.95 1.35 10.97
CA GLY A 296 -16.01 1.06 9.55
C GLY A 296 -14.97 1.81 8.73
N ILE A 297 -15.02 1.62 7.41
CA ILE A 297 -14.07 2.16 6.43
C ILE A 297 -14.86 2.82 5.30
N ALA A 298 -14.56 4.07 5.00
CA ALA A 298 -15.18 4.79 3.88
C ALA A 298 -14.80 4.15 2.53
N LYS A 299 -15.73 4.13 1.57
CA LYS A 299 -15.57 3.45 0.26
C LYS A 299 -14.29 3.84 -0.48
N ASN A 300 -13.90 5.10 -0.46
CA ASN A 300 -12.71 5.62 -1.15
C ASN A 300 -11.39 5.17 -0.52
N ASN A 301 -11.43 4.54 0.66
CA ASN A 301 -10.26 4.07 1.37
C ASN A 301 -10.10 2.54 1.30
N ILE A 302 -11.14 1.79 0.91
CA ILE A 302 -11.15 0.31 0.93
C ILE A 302 -9.99 -0.27 0.11
N ASP A 303 -9.71 0.27 -1.06
CA ASP A 303 -8.61 -0.22 -1.91
C ASP A 303 -7.23 0.15 -1.34
N LYS A 304 -7.16 1.26 -0.61
CA LYS A 304 -5.92 1.82 -0.08
C LYS A 304 -5.48 1.25 1.26
N ILE A 305 -6.39 0.67 2.06
CA ILE A 305 -6.03 0.14 3.38
C ILE A 305 -4.98 -0.97 3.35
N PHE A 306 -4.77 -1.58 2.19
CA PHE A 306 -3.73 -2.59 1.95
C PHE A 306 -2.43 -2.03 1.40
N GLU A 307 -2.38 -0.72 1.11
CA GLU A 307 -1.13 -0.07 0.71
C GLU A 307 -0.19 0.03 1.91
N ARG A 308 1.08 -0.08 1.62
CA ARG A 308 2.12 0.01 2.63
C ARG A 308 2.15 1.42 3.24
N PHE A 309 2.15 1.50 4.56
CA PHE A 309 2.17 2.75 5.36
C PHE A 309 0.90 3.58 5.28
N TYR A 310 -0.12 3.13 4.56
CA TYR A 310 -1.37 3.86 4.44
C TYR A 310 -2.17 3.86 5.75
N ARG A 311 -2.71 5.02 6.10
CA ARG A 311 -3.58 5.24 7.26
C ARG A 311 -4.75 6.14 6.86
N VAL A 312 -5.94 5.77 7.27
CA VAL A 312 -7.15 6.59 7.03
C VAL A 312 -7.10 7.91 7.80
N HIS A 313 -6.51 7.90 9.00
CA HIS A 313 -6.32 9.09 9.84
C HIS A 313 -4.84 9.33 10.12
N PRO A 314 -4.33 10.57 9.90
CA PRO A 314 -2.94 10.93 10.21
C PRO A 314 -2.64 10.78 11.71
N SER A 315 -1.36 10.52 12.05
CA SER A 315 -0.91 10.19 13.41
C SER A 315 -1.05 11.30 14.44
N TYR A 316 -1.22 12.54 14.02
CA TYR A 316 -1.18 13.71 14.91
C TYR A 316 -2.49 13.96 15.67
N GLU A 317 -3.58 13.31 15.34
CA GLU A 317 -4.91 13.62 15.90
C GLU A 317 -5.65 12.38 16.47
N GLY A 318 -5.02 11.23 16.70
CA GLY A 318 -5.84 10.07 16.86
C GLY A 318 -5.63 9.15 18.04
N GLU A 319 -6.73 8.75 18.65
CA GLU A 319 -6.90 7.65 19.61
C GLU A 319 -6.39 6.28 19.09
N TYR A 320 -6.12 6.16 17.77
CA TYR A 320 -5.80 4.88 17.13
C TYR A 320 -4.32 4.79 16.74
N LYS A 321 -3.50 4.26 17.63
CA LYS A 321 -2.07 3.98 17.39
C LYS A 321 -1.89 2.89 16.32
N GLY A 322 -0.90 3.02 15.43
CA GLY A 322 -0.56 1.98 14.45
C GLY A 322 0.26 2.51 13.27
N TYR A 323 0.96 1.61 12.58
CA TYR A 323 2.03 1.97 11.64
C TYR A 323 1.62 1.87 10.17
N GLY A 324 0.37 1.50 9.87
CA GLY A 324 -0.10 1.30 8.49
C GLY A 324 0.54 0.08 7.79
N ILE A 325 1.01 -0.90 8.57
CA ILE A 325 1.71 -2.08 8.06
C ILE A 325 0.85 -3.34 8.17
N GLY A 326 0.01 -3.44 9.20
CA GLY A 326 -0.70 -4.69 9.53
C GLY A 326 -1.52 -5.25 8.37
N LEU A 327 -2.35 -4.44 7.72
CA LEU A 327 -3.17 -4.89 6.59
C LEU A 327 -2.36 -5.12 5.31
N TYR A 328 -1.28 -4.40 5.09
CA TYR A 328 -0.32 -4.70 4.02
C TYR A 328 0.28 -6.10 4.19
N LEU A 329 0.75 -6.44 5.40
CA LEU A 329 1.27 -7.76 5.71
C LEU A 329 0.19 -8.85 5.60
N VAL A 330 -1.05 -8.56 6.01
CA VAL A 330 -2.19 -9.45 5.78
C VAL A 330 -2.33 -9.78 4.31
N LYS A 331 -2.39 -8.78 3.43
CA LYS A 331 -2.52 -8.97 1.99
C LYS A 331 -1.35 -9.79 1.42
N LYS A 332 -0.13 -9.47 1.81
CA LYS A 332 1.08 -10.20 1.39
C LYS A 332 1.07 -11.66 1.86
N THR A 333 0.65 -11.92 3.09
CA THR A 333 0.54 -13.28 3.62
C THR A 333 -0.58 -14.06 2.91
N VAL A 334 -1.72 -13.43 2.61
CA VAL A 334 -2.79 -14.05 1.83
C VAL A 334 -2.30 -14.43 0.43
N GLU A 335 -1.59 -13.52 -0.26
CA GLU A 335 -0.97 -13.78 -1.57
C GLU A 335 0.03 -14.96 -1.48
N LEU A 336 0.89 -14.98 -0.46
CA LEU A 336 1.88 -16.04 -0.23
C LEU A 336 1.22 -17.41 0.03
N LEU A 337 0.06 -17.41 0.70
CA LEU A 337 -0.73 -18.64 0.97
C LEU A 337 -1.67 -18.99 -0.19
N ASN A 338 -1.55 -18.33 -1.36
CA ASN A 338 -2.39 -18.49 -2.53
C ASN A 338 -3.89 -18.33 -2.22
N GLY A 339 -4.22 -17.36 -1.37
CA GLY A 339 -5.58 -17.01 -0.99
C GLY A 339 -6.08 -15.73 -1.64
N GLU A 340 -7.31 -15.37 -1.31
CA GLU A 340 -7.97 -14.12 -1.69
C GLU A 340 -8.51 -13.43 -0.42
N ILE A 341 -8.43 -12.09 -0.38
CA ILE A 341 -9.03 -11.27 0.68
C ILE A 341 -10.03 -10.29 0.09
N LYS A 342 -11.20 -10.19 0.70
CA LYS A 342 -12.25 -9.21 0.38
C LYS A 342 -12.64 -8.45 1.64
N VAL A 343 -13.04 -7.20 1.46
CA VAL A 343 -13.50 -6.33 2.55
C VAL A 343 -14.86 -5.75 2.19
N ALA A 344 -15.81 -5.94 3.08
CA ALA A 344 -17.09 -5.26 3.06
C ALA A 344 -17.15 -4.35 4.29
N SER A 345 -17.31 -3.04 4.09
CA SER A 345 -17.33 -2.09 5.19
C SER A 345 -18.21 -0.88 4.86
N GLU A 346 -18.82 -0.35 5.89
CA GLU A 346 -19.60 0.90 5.83
C GLU A 346 -19.26 1.75 7.05
N GLU A 347 -18.96 3.01 6.82
CA GLU A 347 -18.59 3.95 7.88
C GLU A 347 -19.69 4.03 8.94
N GLY A 348 -19.33 3.87 10.21
CA GLY A 348 -20.25 3.83 11.36
C GLY A 348 -20.95 2.48 11.59
N LYS A 349 -20.76 1.46 10.73
CA LYS A 349 -21.43 0.14 10.89
C LYS A 349 -20.45 -1.02 11.11
N GLY A 350 -19.16 -0.78 10.92
CA GLY A 350 -18.11 -1.79 11.08
C GLY A 350 -17.59 -2.35 9.78
N SER A 351 -16.79 -3.41 9.88
CA SER A 351 -16.13 -4.05 8.75
C SER A 351 -16.23 -5.57 8.83
N CYS A 352 -16.16 -6.21 7.66
CA CYS A 352 -16.06 -7.65 7.51
C CYS A 352 -14.95 -7.98 6.53
N PHE A 353 -13.93 -8.66 7.01
CA PHE A 353 -12.82 -9.19 6.21
C PHE A 353 -13.09 -10.65 5.91
N THR A 354 -13.17 -11.02 4.64
CA THR A 354 -13.38 -12.38 4.16
C THR A 354 -12.12 -12.89 3.48
N LEU A 355 -11.55 -13.95 4.03
CA LEU A 355 -10.36 -14.64 3.53
C LEU A 355 -10.78 -15.96 2.92
N SER A 356 -10.36 -16.25 1.69
CA SER A 356 -10.66 -17.52 1.02
C SER A 356 -9.36 -18.21 0.62
N PHE A 357 -9.22 -19.48 1.04
CA PHE A 357 -8.03 -20.29 0.75
C PHE A 357 -8.42 -21.64 0.16
N ASN A 358 -7.56 -22.21 -0.65
CA ASN A 358 -7.70 -23.55 -1.17
C ASN A 358 -6.54 -24.41 -0.66
N PHE A 359 -6.67 -24.92 0.57
CA PHE A 359 -5.63 -25.68 1.24
C PHE A 359 -5.62 -27.16 0.82
N SER A 360 -4.44 -27.77 0.84
CA SER A 360 -4.32 -29.23 0.81
C SER A 360 -4.80 -29.81 2.16
N VAL A 361 -5.49 -30.94 2.12
CA VAL A 361 -5.96 -31.65 3.30
C VAL A 361 -4.89 -32.64 3.75
N ALA A 362 -4.63 -32.71 5.05
CA ALA A 362 -3.74 -33.72 5.60
C ALA A 362 -4.38 -35.10 5.50
N ASN A 363 -3.67 -36.09 4.95
CA ASN A 363 -4.11 -37.47 4.93
C ASN A 363 -3.88 -38.14 6.31
N GLU A 364 -4.68 -39.07 6.67
CA GLU A 364 -4.48 -39.91 7.88
C GLU A 364 -3.17 -40.72 7.84
N ASP A 365 -2.61 -40.92 6.65
CA ASP A 365 -1.34 -41.61 6.42
C ASP A 365 -0.13 -40.62 6.47
N PRO A 366 0.76 -40.76 7.47
CA PRO A 366 1.91 -39.88 7.63
C PRO A 366 2.88 -39.82 6.44
N ASP A 367 3.00 -40.92 5.68
CA ASP A 367 3.91 -40.99 4.53
C ASP A 367 3.35 -40.26 3.29
N LYS A 368 2.02 -40.22 3.14
CA LYS A 368 1.37 -39.40 2.10
C LYS A 368 1.42 -37.87 2.40
N ASN A 369 1.47 -37.51 3.67
CA ASN A 369 1.65 -36.11 4.05
C ASN A 369 3.01 -35.56 3.64
N LYS A 370 4.08 -36.38 3.65
CA LYS A 370 5.41 -35.99 3.16
C LYS A 370 5.44 -35.69 1.67
N ALA A 371 4.70 -36.43 0.86
CA ALA A 371 4.59 -36.17 -0.57
C ALA A 371 3.83 -34.87 -0.88
N ALA A 372 2.73 -34.59 -0.18
CA ALA A 372 1.95 -33.35 -0.32
C ALA A 372 2.73 -32.09 0.12
N LEU A 373 3.73 -32.25 1.00
CA LEU A 373 4.62 -31.16 1.43
C LEU A 373 5.69 -30.78 0.37
N GLN A 374 5.96 -31.69 -0.61
CA GLN A 374 6.96 -31.48 -1.68
C GLN A 374 6.38 -31.00 -3.01
N GLU A 375 5.08 -31.24 -3.28
CA GLU A 375 4.43 -30.94 -4.58
C GLU A 375 3.65 -29.60 -4.61
N SER A 376 3.61 -28.86 -3.57
CA SER A 376 2.88 -27.60 -3.44
C SER A 376 3.83 -26.47 -3.03
#